data_8dae4216cda4dd5a2ab90ba1c6d665d3
#
_entry.id   8dae4216cda4dd5a2ab90ba1c6d665d3
#
_cell.length_a   1.000
_cell.length_b   1.000
_cell.length_c   1.000
_cell.angle_alpha   90.00
_cell.angle_beta   90.00
_cell.angle_gamma   90.00
#
_symmetry.space_group_name_H-M   'P 1'
#
loop_
_entity.id
_entity.type
_entity.pdbx_description
1 polymer ?
#
loop_
_entity_poly.entity_id
_entity_poly.type
_entity_poly.pdbx_seq_one_letter_code
_entity_poly.pdbx_strand_id
1 'polypeptide(L)'
;MENMPKDNKPAHEVRLGAIKAAIWKNDTQSGVRYNVTFSRLYKDGDEWKSTESFGRDDLLVLAKVADQAHSWIFAQGQEEQEERAAASNRK
;
A
#
# COMPACT_ATOMS: atom_id res chain seq x y z
N MET A 1 -15.50 3.64 12.90
CA MET A 1 -14.90 3.51 12.80
C MET A 1 -14.13 3.02 12.77
N GLU A 2 -13.78 2.88 12.59
CA GLU A 2 -13.07 2.43 12.50
C GLU A 2 -12.22 2.15 13.10
N ASN A 3 -11.92 1.58 13.22
CA ASN A 3 -10.98 1.11 13.81
C ASN A 3 -9.73 1.36 13.27
N MET A 4 -9.30 2.48 13.17
CA MET A 4 -8.02 2.87 12.74
C MET A 4 -7.00 2.47 13.75
N PRO A 5 -5.83 2.02 13.30
CA PRO A 5 -4.78 1.72 14.24
C PRO A 5 -4.39 2.98 14.97
N LYS A 6 -3.85 2.81 16.16
CA LYS A 6 -3.52 3.89 16.96
C LYS A 6 -2.60 4.84 16.32
N ASP A 7 -1.59 4.39 15.64
CA ASP A 7 -0.63 5.28 15.07
C ASP A 7 -1.00 5.69 13.67
N ASN A 8 -2.04 5.12 13.09
CA ASN A 8 -2.53 5.54 11.80
C ASN A 8 -1.45 5.70 10.75
N LYS A 9 -0.43 4.88 10.83
CA LYS A 9 0.64 4.96 9.86
C LYS A 9 0.57 3.80 8.92
N PRO A 10 0.77 4.04 7.63
CA PRO A 10 0.78 2.92 6.70
C PRO A 10 2.00 2.05 6.94
N ALA A 11 1.87 0.80 6.61
CA ALA A 11 2.99 -0.13 6.69
C ALA A 11 4.05 0.23 5.66
N HIS A 12 3.63 0.78 4.53
CA HIS A 12 4.55 1.13 3.46
C HIS A 12 3.86 2.13 2.55
N GLU A 13 4.65 2.93 1.87
CA GLU A 13 4.11 3.87 0.89
C GLU A 13 4.91 3.77 -0.39
N VAL A 14 4.23 3.90 -1.50
CA VAL A 14 4.85 3.96 -2.81
C VAL A 14 4.46 5.29 -3.42
N ARG A 15 5.40 6.01 -3.98
CA ARG A 15 5.10 7.30 -4.56
C ARG A 15 5.87 7.49 -5.85
N LEU A 16 5.17 7.93 -6.88
CA LEU A 16 5.77 8.32 -8.14
C LEU A 16 5.15 9.64 -8.54
N GLY A 17 5.99 10.69 -8.60
CA GLY A 17 5.47 12.01 -8.90
C GLY A 17 4.43 12.42 -7.87
N ALA A 18 3.26 12.77 -8.33
CA ALA A 18 2.18 13.23 -7.47
C ALA A 18 1.28 12.10 -6.97
N ILE A 19 1.50 10.89 -7.47
CA ILE A 19 0.63 9.76 -7.15
C ILE A 19 1.24 8.95 -6.02
N LYS A 20 0.43 8.61 -5.04
CA LYS A 20 0.91 7.88 -3.88
C LYS A 20 -0.03 6.74 -3.56
N ALA A 21 0.55 5.62 -3.15
CA ALA A 21 -0.21 4.51 -2.60
C ALA A 21 0.24 4.31 -1.16
N ALA A 22 -0.71 4.18 -0.28
CA ALA A 22 -0.42 3.87 1.12
C ALA A 22 -0.92 2.46 1.38
N ILE A 23 -0.07 1.62 1.93
CA ILE A 23 -0.38 0.22 2.19
C ILE A 23 -0.60 0.07 3.67
N TRP A 24 -1.78 -0.41 4.04
CA TRP A 24 -2.20 -0.52 5.43
C TRP A 24 -2.25 -1.99 5.81
N LYS A 25 -1.66 -2.31 6.93
CA LYS A 25 -1.63 -3.68 7.40
C LYS A 25 -2.71 -3.87 8.45
N ASN A 26 -3.50 -4.90 8.28
CA ASN A 26 -4.57 -5.22 9.22
C ASN A 26 -4.43 -6.65 9.68
N ASP A 27 -4.48 -6.85 10.98
CA ASP A 27 -4.46 -8.18 11.53
C ASP A 27 -5.90 -8.62 11.71
N THR A 28 -6.24 -9.75 11.13
CA THR A 28 -7.58 -10.27 11.25
C THR A 28 -7.51 -11.69 11.80
N GLN A 29 -8.65 -12.22 12.12
CA GLN A 29 -8.69 -13.60 12.59
C GLN A 29 -8.23 -14.58 11.53
N SER A 30 -8.40 -14.20 10.26
CA SER A 30 -7.98 -15.07 9.18
C SER A 30 -6.52 -14.85 8.80
N GLY A 31 -5.84 -13.95 9.46
CA GLY A 31 -4.46 -13.63 9.14
C GLY A 31 -4.28 -12.18 8.80
N VAL A 32 -3.13 -11.86 8.26
CA VAL A 32 -2.79 -10.49 7.94
C VAL A 32 -3.36 -10.12 6.57
N ARG A 33 -3.94 -8.97 6.50
CA ARG A 33 -4.45 -8.45 5.24
C ARG A 33 -3.90 -7.07 5.00
N TYR A 34 -3.76 -6.72 3.75
CA TYR A 34 -3.27 -5.42 3.37
C TYR A 34 -4.31 -4.70 2.53
N ASN A 35 -4.53 -3.44 2.85
CA ASN A 35 -5.38 -2.58 2.06
C ASN A 35 -4.54 -1.48 1.48
N VAL A 36 -4.92 -0.97 0.34
CA VAL A 36 -4.15 0.07 -0.34
C VAL A 36 -5.08 1.21 -0.68
N THR A 37 -4.64 2.41 -0.35
CA THR A 37 -5.38 3.60 -0.75
C THR A 37 -4.49 4.42 -1.67
N PHE A 38 -5.10 5.04 -2.67
CA PHE A 38 -4.37 5.83 -3.64
C PHE A 38 -4.81 7.28 -3.57
N SER A 39 -3.87 8.17 -3.75
CA SER A 39 -4.19 9.58 -3.76
C SER A 39 -3.25 10.31 -4.71
N ARG A 40 -3.66 11.48 -5.14
CA ARG A 40 -2.87 12.35 -5.98
C ARG A 40 -2.73 13.68 -5.27
N LEU A 41 -1.51 14.15 -5.15
CA LEU A 41 -1.27 15.44 -4.55
C LEU A 41 -1.35 16.52 -5.61
N TYR A 42 -1.93 17.64 -5.26
CA TYR A 42 -1.98 18.76 -6.17
C TYR A 42 -1.87 20.04 -5.36
N LYS A 43 -1.47 21.08 -6.03
CA LYS A 43 -1.31 22.36 -5.37
C LYS A 43 -2.47 23.26 -5.73
N ASP A 44 -3.06 23.85 -4.73
CA ASP A 44 -4.16 24.81 -4.91
C ASP A 44 -3.71 26.11 -4.29
N GLY A 45 -3.27 27.04 -5.13
CA GLY A 45 -2.65 28.24 -4.62
C GLY A 45 -1.37 27.88 -3.91
N ASP A 46 -1.29 28.20 -2.63
CA ASP A 46 -0.10 27.88 -1.84
C ASP A 46 -0.25 26.63 -1.02
N GLU A 47 -1.39 25.95 -1.13
CA GLU A 47 -1.66 24.79 -0.31
C GLU A 47 -1.57 23.50 -1.09
N TRP A 48 -1.02 22.50 -0.45
CA TRP A 48 -1.00 21.16 -1.02
C TRP A 48 -2.24 20.41 -0.57
N LYS A 49 -2.92 19.81 -1.50
CA LYS A 49 -4.12 19.04 -1.22
C LYS A 49 -4.02 17.70 -1.87
N SER A 50 -4.89 16.79 -1.48
CA SER A 50 -4.92 15.48 -2.11
C SER A 50 -6.30 15.16 -2.59
N THR A 51 -6.37 14.33 -3.61
CA THR A 51 -7.62 13.92 -4.19
C THR A 51 -7.53 12.46 -4.55
N GLU A 52 -8.68 11.82 -4.67
CA GLU A 52 -8.74 10.45 -5.13
C GLU A 52 -9.21 10.38 -6.58
N SER A 53 -9.21 11.51 -7.26
CA SER A 53 -9.54 11.56 -8.68
C SER A 53 -8.25 11.63 -9.49
N PHE A 54 -8.23 10.93 -10.59
CA PHE A 54 -7.05 10.84 -11.42
C PHE A 54 -7.40 11.17 -12.85
N GLY A 55 -6.60 12.04 -13.46
CA GLY A 55 -6.80 12.39 -14.84
C GLY A 55 -6.23 11.33 -15.76
N ARG A 56 -6.52 11.52 -17.05
CA ARG A 56 -6.05 10.56 -18.04
C ARG A 56 -4.54 10.40 -17.99
N ASP A 57 -3.83 11.50 -17.82
CA ASP A 57 -2.37 11.45 -17.83
C ASP A 57 -1.79 10.84 -16.57
N ASP A 58 -2.62 10.69 -15.54
CA ASP A 58 -2.17 10.08 -14.30
C ASP A 58 -2.29 8.57 -14.30
N LEU A 59 -3.05 8.02 -15.25
CA LEU A 59 -3.47 6.63 -15.14
C LEU A 59 -2.32 5.64 -15.26
N LEU A 60 -1.37 5.92 -16.13
CA LEU A 60 -0.23 5.00 -16.25
C LEU A 60 0.66 5.07 -15.03
N VAL A 61 0.80 6.25 -14.44
CA VAL A 61 1.57 6.38 -13.22
C VAL A 61 0.85 5.67 -12.08
N LEU A 62 -0.47 5.83 -12.02
CA LEU A 62 -1.27 5.13 -11.03
C LEU A 62 -1.11 3.62 -11.17
N ALA A 63 -1.12 3.13 -12.41
CA ALA A 63 -0.95 1.71 -12.64
C ALA A 63 0.41 1.23 -12.15
N LYS A 64 1.43 2.04 -12.38
CA LYS A 64 2.77 1.68 -11.93
C LYS A 64 2.86 1.66 -10.43
N VAL A 65 2.26 2.64 -9.77
CA VAL A 65 2.24 2.69 -8.32
C VAL A 65 1.49 1.47 -7.77
N ALA A 66 0.37 1.13 -8.41
CA ALA A 66 -0.39 -0.03 -7.98
C ALA A 66 0.42 -1.31 -8.14
N ASP A 67 1.15 -1.40 -9.24
CA ASP A 67 1.99 -2.56 -9.50
C ASP A 67 3.08 -2.67 -8.42
N GLN A 68 3.70 -1.57 -8.08
CA GLN A 68 4.75 -1.61 -7.07
C GLN A 68 4.19 -1.95 -5.69
N ALA A 69 2.99 -1.43 -5.39
CA ALA A 69 2.35 -1.77 -4.12
C ALA A 69 2.04 -3.26 -4.07
N HIS A 70 1.55 -3.79 -5.16
CA HIS A 70 1.25 -5.21 -5.24
C HIS A 70 2.50 -6.05 -5.04
N SER A 71 3.60 -5.64 -5.67
CA SER A 71 4.86 -6.37 -5.53
C SER A 71 5.33 -6.37 -4.09
N TRP A 72 5.20 -5.22 -3.43
CA TRP A 72 5.64 -5.14 -2.05
C TRP A 72 4.82 -6.07 -1.15
N ILE A 73 3.50 -6.06 -1.34
CA ILE A 73 2.63 -6.91 -0.53
C ILE A 73 2.92 -8.38 -0.81
N PHE A 74 3.11 -8.70 -2.08
CA PHE A 74 3.38 -10.06 -2.46
C PHE A 74 4.68 -10.55 -1.83
N ALA A 75 5.69 -9.67 -1.78
CA ALA A 75 6.95 -10.04 -1.16
C ALA A 75 6.79 -10.31 0.34
N GLN A 76 5.93 -9.57 1.01
CA GLN A 76 5.68 -9.82 2.42
C GLN A 76 5.09 -11.21 2.63
N GLY A 77 4.11 -11.55 1.82
CA GLY A 77 3.49 -12.85 1.90
C GLY A 77 4.45 -13.97 1.57
N GLN A 78 5.28 -13.72 0.57
CA GLN A 78 6.27 -14.72 0.20
C GLN A 78 7.29 -14.95 1.29
N GLU A 79 7.74 -13.90 1.93
CA GLU A 79 8.68 -14.05 3.02
C GLU A 79 8.09 -14.88 4.15
N GLU A 80 6.85 -14.62 4.46
CA GLU A 80 6.18 -15.38 5.50
C GLU A 80 6.04 -16.84 5.11
N GLN A 81 5.70 -17.07 3.86
CA GLN A 81 5.57 -18.45 3.40
C GLN A 81 6.90 -19.17 3.37
N GLU A 82 7.95 -18.49 2.97
CA GLU A 82 9.26 -19.10 2.93
C GLU A 82 9.74 -19.45 4.32
N GLU A 83 9.49 -18.61 5.28
CA GLU A 83 9.86 -18.91 6.65
C GLU A 83 9.09 -20.12 7.16
N ARG A 84 7.83 -20.18 6.85
CA ARG A 84 7.00 -21.26 7.28
C ARG A 84 7.41 -22.56 6.60
N ALA A 85 7.72 -22.50 5.31
CA ALA A 85 8.14 -23.68 4.59
C ALA A 85 9.49 -24.18 5.08
N ALA A 86 10.40 -23.26 5.35
CA ALA A 86 11.70 -23.65 5.87
C ALA A 86 11.57 -24.36 7.21
N ALA A 87 10.70 -23.82 8.07
CA ALA A 87 10.48 -24.45 9.36
C ALA A 87 9.85 -25.83 9.19
N SER A 88 8.93 -25.95 8.25
CA SER A 88 8.28 -27.23 8.04
C SER A 88 9.20 -28.26 7.46
N ASN A 89 10.10 -27.82 6.61
CA ASN A 89 11.00 -28.75 5.96
C ASN A 89 12.22 -29.08 6.75
N ARG A 90 12.40 -28.43 7.85
CA ARG A 90 13.56 -28.70 8.64
C ARG A 90 13.40 -30.02 9.30
N LYS A 91 14.32 -30.86 9.17
CA LYS A 91 14.20 -32.20 9.74
C LYS A 91 15.23 -32.45 10.74
#